data_9e1b3e3d3104be44ca8bd09b1e00189f
#
_entry.id   9e1b3e3d3104be44ca8bd09b1e00189f
#
_cell.length_a   1.000
_cell.length_b   1.000
_cell.length_c   1.000
_cell.angle_alpha   90.00
_cell.angle_beta   90.00
_cell.angle_gamma   90.00
#
_symmetry.space_group_name_H-M   'P 1'
#
loop_
_entity.id
_entity.type
_entity.pdbx_description
1 polymer ?
#
loop_
_entity_poly.entity_id
_entity_poly.type
_entity_poly.pdbx_seq_one_letter_code
_entity_poly.pdbx_strand_id
1 'polypeptide(L)'
;IMGYLGNGYMQTYNQYGEPTLFIGTGKDGGGYMRAYNGNGDESAYVGTGRMGGGYIRTYNNSQKETSYLGTGSDHAGQLRIYNKEGETSSYLGEGYYQAYNQFGERTLFLGTGTSGGGYLRTYNFNGQETIYLGTGADSSGQMRVYDAAGETGTFLGSGYFRTYNQFGKMTTYLGNGKDGGGYLRTNNKFETETSFLG
;
A
#
# COMPACT_ATOMS: atom_id res chain seq x y z
N ILE A 1 4.31 -6.95 45.57
CA ILE A 1 3.02 -7.51 45.11
C ILE A 1 3.18 -7.78 43.61
N MET A 2 3.04 -9.05 43.21
CA MET A 2 3.23 -9.43 41.77
C MET A 2 1.95 -9.24 40.94
N GLY A 3 0.83 -8.88 41.53
CA GLY A 3 -0.40 -8.57 40.80
C GLY A 3 -1.44 -7.89 41.68
N TYR A 4 -2.36 -7.18 41.05
CA TYR A 4 -3.48 -6.50 41.64
C TYR A 4 -4.76 -6.86 40.87
N LEU A 5 -5.84 -7.15 41.60
CA LEU A 5 -7.19 -7.32 41.04
C LEU A 5 -8.16 -6.51 41.90
N GLY A 6 -8.84 -5.53 41.34
CA GLY A 6 -9.82 -4.69 42.03
C GLY A 6 -10.17 -3.45 41.20
N ASN A 7 -11.20 -2.72 41.63
CA ASN A 7 -11.67 -1.49 41.01
C ASN A 7 -11.90 -1.60 39.49
N GLY A 8 -12.29 -2.79 38.98
CA GLY A 8 -12.59 -3.02 37.58
C GLY A 8 -11.35 -3.22 36.68
N TYR A 9 -10.17 -3.48 37.27
CA TYR A 9 -8.98 -3.81 36.46
C TYR A 9 -8.10 -4.88 37.13
N MET A 10 -7.27 -5.52 36.30
CA MET A 10 -6.18 -6.40 36.69
C MET A 10 -4.86 -5.81 36.24
N GLN A 11 -3.84 -5.84 37.09
CA GLN A 11 -2.49 -5.42 36.75
C GLN A 11 -1.46 -6.38 37.34
N THR A 12 -0.42 -6.71 36.56
CA THR A 12 0.71 -7.52 37.00
C THR A 12 2.01 -6.73 36.96
N TYR A 13 3.01 -7.14 37.73
CA TYR A 13 4.29 -6.48 37.88
C TYR A 13 5.43 -7.48 37.80
N ASN A 14 6.59 -7.04 37.32
CA ASN A 14 7.83 -7.80 37.39
C ASN A 14 8.46 -7.73 38.81
N GLN A 15 9.61 -8.39 39.00
CA GLN A 15 10.33 -8.41 40.28
C GLN A 15 10.86 -7.03 40.71
N TYR A 16 10.97 -6.08 39.78
CA TYR A 16 11.44 -4.72 40.02
C TYR A 16 10.30 -3.73 40.28
N GLY A 17 9.06 -4.20 40.27
CA GLY A 17 7.87 -3.35 40.48
C GLY A 17 7.34 -2.68 39.25
N GLU A 18 7.93 -2.93 38.05
CA GLU A 18 7.45 -2.38 36.79
C GLU A 18 6.20 -3.15 36.30
N PRO A 19 5.21 -2.45 35.72
CA PRO A 19 4.02 -3.11 35.18
C PRO A 19 4.41 -4.03 34.01
N THR A 20 3.73 -5.17 33.89
CA THR A 20 3.91 -6.13 32.78
C THR A 20 2.64 -6.34 31.97
N LEU A 21 1.48 -6.24 32.62
CA LEU A 21 0.16 -6.36 31.96
C LEU A 21 -0.85 -5.48 32.69
N PHE A 22 -1.73 -4.84 31.94
CA PHE A 22 -2.94 -4.20 32.45
C PHE A 22 -4.15 -4.66 31.64
N ILE A 23 -5.26 -4.99 32.28
CA ILE A 23 -6.56 -5.27 31.67
C ILE A 23 -7.60 -4.49 32.45
N GLY A 24 -8.40 -3.66 31.81
CA GLY A 24 -9.40 -2.86 32.51
C GLY A 24 -10.23 -1.98 31.59
N THR A 25 -10.93 -1.03 32.21
CA THR A 25 -11.79 -0.07 31.51
C THR A 25 -11.11 1.27 31.39
N GLY A 26 -11.15 1.86 30.21
CA GLY A 26 -10.66 3.21 29.93
C GLY A 26 -11.61 4.31 30.38
N LYS A 27 -11.16 5.56 30.31
CA LYS A 27 -11.96 6.76 30.70
C LYS A 27 -13.26 6.89 29.92
N ASP A 28 -13.29 6.38 28.67
CA ASP A 28 -14.44 6.44 27.78
C ASP A 28 -15.34 5.20 27.91
N GLY A 29 -15.13 4.36 28.95
CA GLY A 29 -15.94 3.18 29.25
C GLY A 29 -15.56 1.92 28.44
N GLY A 30 -14.68 2.02 27.46
CA GLY A 30 -14.22 0.89 26.65
C GLY A 30 -13.18 0.03 27.35
N GLY A 31 -13.24 -1.29 27.18
CA GLY A 31 -12.23 -2.21 27.69
C GLY A 31 -10.93 -2.16 26.89
N TYR A 32 -9.80 -2.35 27.60
CA TYR A 32 -8.50 -2.48 26.93
C TYR A 32 -7.52 -3.36 27.71
N MET A 33 -6.51 -3.82 26.98
CA MET A 33 -5.35 -4.53 27.51
C MET A 33 -4.08 -3.80 27.06
N ARG A 34 -3.10 -3.68 27.96
CA ARG A 34 -1.74 -3.19 27.67
C ARG A 34 -0.73 -4.22 28.11
N ALA A 35 0.23 -4.52 27.26
CA ALA A 35 1.43 -5.25 27.63
C ALA A 35 2.61 -4.26 27.69
N TYR A 36 3.52 -4.51 28.63
CA TYR A 36 4.68 -3.67 28.88
C TYR A 36 5.96 -4.50 28.75
N ASN A 37 7.04 -3.87 28.32
CA ASN A 37 8.37 -4.47 28.31
C ASN A 37 8.98 -4.51 29.74
N GLY A 38 10.20 -5.06 29.88
CA GLY A 38 10.86 -5.18 31.17
C GLY A 38 11.22 -3.85 31.85
N ASN A 39 11.16 -2.72 31.14
CA ASN A 39 11.39 -1.37 31.66
C ASN A 39 10.07 -0.65 32.05
N GLY A 40 8.93 -1.29 31.87
CA GLY A 40 7.63 -0.68 32.11
C GLY A 40 7.09 0.16 30.95
N ASP A 41 7.74 0.15 29.78
CA ASP A 41 7.25 0.84 28.59
C ASP A 41 6.18 0.02 27.87
N GLU A 42 5.14 0.68 27.33
CA GLU A 42 4.08 0.00 26.59
C GLU A 42 4.65 -0.64 25.31
N SER A 43 4.43 -1.94 25.13
CA SER A 43 4.86 -2.70 23.97
C SER A 43 3.69 -3.10 23.05
N ALA A 44 2.49 -3.27 23.61
CA ALA A 44 1.28 -3.54 22.86
C ALA A 44 0.02 -3.01 23.57
N TYR A 45 -0.95 -2.60 22.76
CA TYR A 45 -2.28 -2.19 23.18
C TYR A 45 -3.35 -2.95 22.38
N VAL A 46 -4.37 -3.43 23.03
CA VAL A 46 -5.59 -4.00 22.43
C VAL A 46 -6.78 -3.37 23.12
N GLY A 47 -7.67 -2.73 22.40
CA GLY A 47 -8.82 -2.13 23.06
C GLY A 47 -9.70 -1.29 22.18
N THR A 48 -10.60 -0.55 22.82
CA THR A 48 -11.56 0.33 22.18
C THR A 48 -10.98 1.75 22.09
N GLY A 49 -11.09 2.36 20.92
CA GLY A 49 -10.75 3.76 20.70
C GLY A 49 -11.87 4.71 21.16
N ARG A 50 -11.55 6.01 21.22
CA ARG A 50 -12.48 7.06 21.66
C ARG A 50 -13.80 7.11 20.86
N MET A 51 -13.79 6.67 19.60
CA MET A 51 -14.97 6.62 18.73
C MET A 51 -15.66 5.25 18.73
N GLY A 52 -15.32 4.36 19.68
CA GLY A 52 -15.93 3.04 19.82
C GLY A 52 -15.32 1.93 18.96
N GLY A 53 -14.49 2.25 17.98
CA GLY A 53 -13.83 1.25 17.13
C GLY A 53 -12.72 0.51 17.89
N GLY A 54 -12.61 -0.81 17.68
CA GLY A 54 -11.54 -1.63 18.25
C GLY A 54 -10.23 -1.48 17.46
N TYR A 55 -9.09 -1.58 18.17
CA TYR A 55 -7.78 -1.60 17.52
C TYR A 55 -6.70 -2.33 18.33
N ILE A 56 -5.66 -2.74 17.62
CA ILE A 56 -4.41 -3.30 18.16
C ILE A 56 -3.28 -2.39 17.73
N ARG A 57 -2.36 -2.05 18.63
CA ARG A 57 -1.12 -1.34 18.36
C ARG A 57 0.06 -2.08 18.95
N THR A 58 1.19 -1.98 18.29
CA THR A 58 2.48 -2.40 18.84
C THR A 58 3.47 -1.25 18.78
N TYR A 59 4.45 -1.26 19.69
CA TYR A 59 5.44 -0.22 19.84
C TYR A 59 6.85 -0.82 19.90
N ASN A 60 7.83 -0.07 19.41
CA ASN A 60 9.24 -0.42 19.57
C ASN A 60 9.80 0.12 20.91
N ASN A 61 11.07 -0.19 21.21
CA ASN A 61 11.73 0.27 22.44
C ASN A 61 11.89 1.79 22.55
N SER A 62 11.70 2.55 21.47
CA SER A 62 11.68 4.03 21.45
C SER A 62 10.27 4.59 21.57
N GLN A 63 9.28 3.77 21.94
CA GLN A 63 7.85 4.12 22.06
C GLN A 63 7.24 4.67 20.76
N LYS A 64 7.83 4.31 19.61
CA LYS A 64 7.23 4.58 18.30
C LYS A 64 6.29 3.44 17.93
N GLU A 65 5.11 3.78 17.42
CA GLU A 65 4.15 2.79 16.90
C GLU A 65 4.78 2.04 15.73
N THR A 66 4.70 0.70 15.73
CA THR A 66 5.23 -0.17 14.68
C THR A 66 4.13 -0.83 13.87
N SER A 67 2.94 -1.02 14.45
CA SER A 67 1.76 -1.49 13.73
C SER A 67 0.47 -0.95 14.33
N TYR A 68 -0.54 -0.79 13.49
CA TYR A 68 -1.93 -0.52 13.84
C TYR A 68 -2.83 -1.45 13.03
N LEU A 69 -3.70 -2.19 13.70
CA LEU A 69 -4.79 -2.94 13.09
C LEU A 69 -6.09 -2.52 13.79
N GLY A 70 -7.04 -2.00 13.05
CA GLY A 70 -8.29 -1.55 13.68
C GLY A 70 -9.17 -0.72 12.77
N THR A 71 -10.11 -0.03 13.37
CA THR A 71 -11.05 0.85 12.68
C THR A 71 -10.43 2.22 12.44
N GLY A 72 -10.46 2.69 11.20
CA GLY A 72 -10.05 4.04 10.79
C GLY A 72 -11.06 5.12 11.18
N SER A 73 -10.73 6.38 10.89
CA SER A 73 -11.62 7.53 11.12
C SER A 73 -12.91 7.52 10.26
N ASP A 74 -12.86 6.79 9.16
CA ASP A 74 -13.95 6.53 8.21
C ASP A 74 -14.82 5.30 8.59
N HIS A 75 -14.53 4.68 9.75
CA HIS A 75 -15.13 3.46 10.26
C HIS A 75 -14.77 2.18 9.47
N ALA A 76 -13.89 2.25 8.47
CA ALA A 76 -13.38 1.07 7.75
C ALA A 76 -12.25 0.38 8.52
N GLY A 77 -12.09 -0.93 8.30
CA GLY A 77 -10.95 -1.68 8.82
C GLY A 77 -9.67 -1.33 8.09
N GLN A 78 -8.56 -1.18 8.82
CA GLN A 78 -7.26 -0.88 8.25
C GLN A 78 -6.11 -1.57 8.99
N LEU A 79 -5.04 -1.86 8.25
CA LEU A 79 -3.74 -2.25 8.79
C LEU A 79 -2.70 -1.22 8.35
N ARG A 80 -1.93 -0.69 9.30
CA ARG A 80 -0.76 0.16 9.04
C ARG A 80 0.48 -0.47 9.64
N ILE A 81 1.56 -0.43 8.90
CA ILE A 81 2.91 -0.77 9.39
C ILE A 81 3.73 0.51 9.33
N TYR A 82 4.52 0.73 10.36
CA TYR A 82 5.34 1.92 10.48
C TYR A 82 6.83 1.56 10.45
N ASN A 83 7.65 2.47 9.98
CA ASN A 83 9.11 2.37 10.08
C ASN A 83 9.59 2.66 11.53
N LYS A 84 10.89 2.59 11.77
CA LYS A 84 11.48 2.82 13.10
C LYS A 84 11.30 4.27 13.62
N GLU A 85 11.04 5.23 12.72
CA GLU A 85 10.75 6.63 13.02
C GLU A 85 9.26 6.86 13.38
N GLY A 86 8.39 5.85 13.14
CA GLY A 86 6.94 5.95 13.36
C GLY A 86 6.18 6.51 12.15
N GLU A 87 6.80 6.55 10.97
CA GLU A 87 6.15 6.96 9.73
C GLU A 87 5.55 5.74 9.02
N THR A 88 4.41 5.90 8.33
CA THR A 88 3.75 4.80 7.63
C THR A 88 4.64 4.25 6.51
N SER A 89 5.00 2.96 6.60
CA SER A 89 5.72 2.23 5.55
C SER A 89 4.80 1.40 4.66
N SER A 90 3.65 0.94 5.19
CA SER A 90 2.59 0.35 4.37
C SER A 90 1.21 0.53 4.99
N TYR A 91 0.20 0.51 4.12
CA TYR A 91 -1.21 0.65 4.47
C TYR A 91 -2.05 -0.35 3.67
N LEU A 92 -2.97 -1.03 4.35
CA LEU A 92 -4.02 -1.86 3.76
C LEU A 92 -5.36 -1.42 4.34
N GLY A 93 -6.29 -1.04 3.50
CA GLY A 93 -7.65 -0.62 3.90
C GLY A 93 -8.43 -0.13 2.69
N GLU A 94 -9.74 0.04 2.83
CA GLU A 94 -10.62 0.60 1.80
C GLU A 94 -10.49 -0.03 0.40
N GLY A 95 -10.10 -1.32 0.33
CA GLY A 95 -9.92 -2.04 -0.93
C GLY A 95 -8.62 -1.76 -1.67
N TYR A 96 -7.62 -1.14 -1.02
CA TYR A 96 -6.30 -0.96 -1.60
C TYR A 96 -5.15 -1.24 -0.61
N TYR A 97 -3.99 -1.52 -1.18
CA TYR A 97 -2.70 -1.61 -0.50
C TYR A 97 -1.74 -0.56 -1.06
N GLN A 98 -1.00 0.10 -0.17
CA GLN A 98 0.07 1.04 -0.51
C GLN A 98 1.35 0.69 0.25
N ALA A 99 2.50 0.85 -0.42
CA ALA A 99 3.81 0.83 0.23
C ALA A 99 4.53 2.15 -0.03
N TYR A 100 5.38 2.53 0.93
CA TYR A 100 6.11 3.79 0.94
C TYR A 100 7.61 3.50 1.15
N ASN A 101 8.46 4.35 0.59
CA ASN A 101 9.90 4.31 0.86
C ASN A 101 10.23 5.00 2.20
N GLN A 102 11.51 5.02 2.54
CA GLN A 102 12.01 5.65 3.77
C GLN A 102 11.82 7.16 3.84
N PHE A 103 11.41 7.82 2.76
CA PHE A 103 11.13 9.26 2.67
C PHE A 103 9.63 9.56 2.71
N GLY A 104 8.78 8.54 2.92
CA GLY A 104 7.33 8.68 2.93
C GLY A 104 6.69 8.77 1.53
N GLU A 105 7.44 8.55 0.45
CA GLU A 105 6.94 8.59 -0.91
C GLU A 105 6.37 7.22 -1.30
N ARG A 106 5.22 7.22 -1.95
CA ARG A 106 4.55 5.99 -2.38
C ARG A 106 5.34 5.30 -3.49
N THR A 107 5.67 4.03 -3.29
CA THR A 107 6.38 3.17 -4.25
C THR A 107 5.50 2.14 -4.93
N LEU A 108 4.39 1.76 -4.27
CA LEU A 108 3.44 0.77 -4.77
C LEU A 108 2.01 1.20 -4.44
N PHE A 109 1.09 0.98 -5.36
CA PHE A 109 -0.35 0.96 -5.16
C PHE A 109 -0.94 -0.30 -5.80
N LEU A 110 -1.76 -1.02 -5.08
CA LEU A 110 -2.58 -2.13 -5.57
C LEU A 110 -4.00 -1.93 -5.05
N GLY A 111 -4.98 -1.85 -5.94
CA GLY A 111 -6.35 -1.62 -5.49
C GLY A 111 -7.32 -1.42 -6.63
N THR A 112 -8.49 -0.89 -6.30
CA THR A 112 -9.58 -0.65 -7.23
C THR A 112 -9.61 0.83 -7.63
N GLY A 113 -9.77 1.09 -8.92
CA GLY A 113 -9.96 2.44 -9.45
C GLY A 113 -11.41 2.91 -9.29
N THR A 114 -11.65 4.20 -9.54
CA THR A 114 -12.97 4.86 -9.46
C THR A 114 -14.03 4.23 -10.37
N SER A 115 -13.61 3.58 -11.46
CA SER A 115 -14.47 2.83 -12.38
C SER A 115 -14.65 1.35 -12.01
N GLY A 116 -14.18 0.92 -10.83
CA GLY A 116 -14.33 -0.44 -10.32
C GLY A 116 -13.30 -1.44 -10.82
N GLY A 117 -12.45 -1.10 -11.79
CA GLY A 117 -11.36 -1.97 -12.28
C GLY A 117 -10.17 -2.02 -11.33
N GLY A 118 -9.61 -3.22 -11.13
CA GLY A 118 -8.39 -3.39 -10.32
C GLY A 118 -7.14 -2.95 -11.09
N TYR A 119 -6.15 -2.41 -10.37
CA TYR A 119 -4.85 -2.07 -10.95
C TYR A 119 -3.71 -2.11 -9.94
N LEU A 120 -2.51 -2.29 -10.48
CA LEU A 120 -1.23 -2.15 -9.79
C LEU A 120 -0.45 -1.00 -10.44
N ARG A 121 0.13 -0.13 -9.62
CA ARG A 121 1.08 0.92 -10.04
C ARG A 121 2.35 0.84 -9.22
N THR A 122 3.46 1.04 -9.87
CA THR A 122 4.74 1.28 -9.20
C THR A 122 5.24 2.69 -9.53
N TYR A 123 6.03 3.24 -8.61
CA TYR A 123 6.54 4.61 -8.71
C TYR A 123 8.04 4.63 -8.45
N ASN A 124 8.75 5.54 -9.11
CA ASN A 124 10.15 5.82 -8.80
C ASN A 124 10.27 6.76 -7.59
N PHE A 125 11.50 7.07 -7.20
CA PHE A 125 11.79 7.94 -6.06
C PHE A 125 11.33 9.41 -6.23
N ASN A 126 10.97 9.85 -7.43
CA ASN A 126 10.39 11.16 -7.73
C ASN A 126 8.84 11.13 -7.71
N GLY A 127 8.23 9.99 -7.35
CA GLY A 127 6.77 9.83 -7.36
C GLY A 127 6.17 9.65 -8.77
N GLN A 128 7.00 9.49 -9.82
CA GLN A 128 6.52 9.25 -11.18
C GLN A 128 6.17 7.77 -11.35
N GLU A 129 5.06 7.49 -12.03
CA GLU A 129 4.62 6.13 -12.34
C GLU A 129 5.62 5.46 -13.28
N THR A 130 6.02 4.23 -12.96
CA THR A 130 6.96 3.43 -13.76
C THR A 130 6.28 2.24 -14.42
N ILE A 131 5.27 1.66 -13.78
CA ILE A 131 4.44 0.57 -14.32
C ILE A 131 2.98 0.84 -13.96
N TYR A 132 2.08 0.59 -14.91
CA TYR A 132 0.67 0.39 -14.71
C TYR A 132 0.29 -1.01 -15.22
N LEU A 133 -0.39 -1.79 -14.41
CA LEU A 133 -1.03 -3.06 -14.80
C LEU A 133 -2.46 -3.04 -14.29
N GLY A 134 -3.44 -3.13 -15.16
CA GLY A 134 -4.83 -3.08 -14.71
C GLY A 134 -5.84 -2.94 -15.83
N THR A 135 -7.03 -2.54 -15.48
CA THR A 135 -8.15 -2.33 -16.42
C THR A 135 -8.03 -0.99 -17.11
N GLY A 136 -8.09 -0.98 -18.43
CA GLY A 136 -8.13 0.23 -19.27
C GLY A 136 -9.51 0.87 -19.30
N ALA A 137 -9.62 2.02 -19.97
CA ALA A 137 -10.88 2.76 -20.13
C ALA A 137 -11.93 1.96 -20.93
N ASP A 138 -11.50 1.06 -21.79
CA ASP A 138 -12.34 0.14 -22.58
C ASP A 138 -12.69 -1.15 -21.82
N SER A 139 -12.41 -1.22 -20.52
CA SER A 139 -12.57 -2.40 -19.64
C SER A 139 -11.67 -3.60 -20.01
N SER A 140 -10.73 -3.45 -20.94
CA SER A 140 -9.73 -4.49 -21.24
C SER A 140 -8.54 -4.44 -20.27
N GLY A 141 -7.85 -5.57 -20.12
CA GLY A 141 -6.58 -5.60 -19.40
C GLY A 141 -5.48 -4.88 -20.18
N GLN A 142 -4.66 -4.09 -19.50
CA GLN A 142 -3.51 -3.41 -20.10
C GLN A 142 -2.31 -3.34 -19.17
N MET A 143 -1.13 -3.28 -19.77
CA MET A 143 0.13 -2.98 -19.10
C MET A 143 0.80 -1.79 -19.80
N ARG A 144 1.30 -0.85 -19.01
CA ARG A 144 2.16 0.26 -19.47
C ARG A 144 3.45 0.26 -18.69
N VAL A 145 4.54 0.48 -19.39
CA VAL A 145 5.84 0.79 -18.78
C VAL A 145 6.21 2.19 -19.22
N TYR A 146 6.56 3.03 -18.26
CA TYR A 146 6.89 4.42 -18.49
C TYR A 146 8.40 4.62 -18.46
N ASP A 147 8.89 5.59 -19.21
CA ASP A 147 10.29 6.01 -19.18
C ASP A 147 10.59 6.95 -18.00
N ALA A 148 11.82 7.42 -17.89
CA ALA A 148 12.24 8.32 -16.82
C ALA A 148 11.57 9.72 -16.86
N ALA A 149 10.96 10.09 -17.99
CA ALA A 149 10.20 11.34 -18.15
C ALA A 149 8.72 11.15 -17.76
N GLY A 150 8.28 9.90 -17.50
CA GLY A 150 6.88 9.56 -17.23
C GLY A 150 6.05 9.36 -18.51
N GLU A 151 6.69 9.30 -19.67
CA GLU A 151 6.04 9.02 -20.94
C GLU A 151 5.91 7.51 -21.18
N THR A 152 4.88 7.07 -21.89
CA THR A 152 4.69 5.65 -22.19
C THR A 152 5.80 5.14 -23.11
N GLY A 153 6.67 4.28 -22.58
CA GLY A 153 7.71 3.58 -23.36
C GLY A 153 7.21 2.29 -24.00
N THR A 154 6.29 1.57 -23.29
CA THR A 154 5.71 0.31 -23.75
C THR A 154 4.23 0.23 -23.38
N PHE A 155 3.42 -0.30 -24.28
CA PHE A 155 2.00 -0.61 -24.05
C PHE A 155 1.69 -2.03 -24.52
N LEU A 156 0.99 -2.79 -23.69
CA LEU A 156 0.38 -4.08 -24.00
C LEU A 156 -1.09 -4.03 -23.58
N GLY A 157 -2.00 -4.30 -24.48
CA GLY A 157 -3.44 -4.30 -24.21
C GLY A 157 -4.27 -4.32 -25.49
N SER A 158 -5.57 -4.58 -25.36
CA SER A 158 -6.53 -4.53 -26.48
C SER A 158 -6.09 -5.34 -27.71
N GLY A 159 -5.33 -6.44 -27.50
CA GLY A 159 -4.86 -7.32 -28.58
C GLY A 159 -3.61 -6.84 -29.34
N TYR A 160 -2.88 -5.85 -28.81
CA TYR A 160 -1.64 -5.40 -29.42
C TYR A 160 -0.55 -5.01 -28.40
N PHE A 161 0.69 -5.03 -28.88
CA PHE A 161 1.89 -4.55 -28.20
C PHE A 161 2.49 -3.39 -28.98
N ARG A 162 2.90 -2.32 -28.28
CA ARG A 162 3.57 -1.15 -28.86
C ARG A 162 4.80 -0.76 -28.03
N THR A 163 5.83 -0.29 -28.73
CA THR A 163 6.93 0.44 -28.09
C THR A 163 7.05 1.84 -28.68
N TYR A 164 7.59 2.75 -27.87
CA TYR A 164 7.76 4.16 -28.21
C TYR A 164 9.21 4.58 -27.94
N ASN A 165 9.71 5.54 -28.69
CA ASN A 165 11.01 6.16 -28.42
C ASN A 165 10.86 7.31 -27.40
N GLN A 166 11.98 7.91 -27.01
CA GLN A 166 12.05 9.05 -26.08
C GLN A 166 11.30 10.32 -26.54
N PHE A 167 10.79 10.36 -27.76
CA PHE A 167 9.99 11.46 -28.33
C PHE A 167 8.49 11.10 -28.41
N GLY A 168 8.07 9.99 -27.78
CA GLY A 168 6.69 9.50 -27.83
C GLY A 168 6.27 8.92 -29.19
N LYS A 169 7.23 8.69 -30.12
CA LYS A 169 6.94 8.14 -31.44
C LYS A 169 6.95 6.62 -31.41
N MET A 170 5.91 6.00 -31.98
CA MET A 170 5.79 4.54 -32.03
C MET A 170 6.90 3.93 -32.90
N THR A 171 7.65 2.98 -32.33
CA THR A 171 8.76 2.29 -33.01
C THR A 171 8.40 0.86 -33.40
N THR A 172 7.52 0.20 -32.63
CA THR A 172 7.07 -1.17 -32.91
C THR A 172 5.56 -1.27 -32.69
N TYR A 173 4.89 -2.02 -33.55
CA TYR A 173 3.54 -2.50 -33.36
C TYR A 173 3.50 -4.00 -33.67
N LEU A 174 2.94 -4.79 -32.76
CA LEU A 174 2.60 -6.21 -32.96
C LEU A 174 1.15 -6.40 -32.53
N GLY A 175 0.29 -6.87 -33.40
CA GLY A 175 -1.11 -7.05 -33.07
C GLY A 175 -1.99 -7.30 -34.28
N ASN A 176 -3.29 -7.17 -34.08
CA ASN A 176 -4.27 -7.40 -35.15
C ASN A 176 -4.46 -6.16 -36.02
N GLY A 177 -4.57 -6.37 -37.33
CA GLY A 177 -5.00 -5.35 -38.30
C GLY A 177 -6.53 -5.23 -38.32
N LYS A 178 -7.02 -4.26 -39.14
CA LYS A 178 -8.47 -4.03 -39.33
C LYS A 178 -9.23 -5.27 -39.83
N ASP A 179 -8.54 -6.10 -40.58
CA ASP A 179 -9.09 -7.32 -41.21
C ASP A 179 -8.99 -8.56 -40.29
N GLY A 180 -8.52 -8.37 -39.04
CA GLY A 180 -8.35 -9.44 -38.06
C GLY A 180 -7.07 -10.26 -38.23
N GLY A 181 -6.27 -10.02 -39.26
CA GLY A 181 -4.95 -10.64 -39.45
C GLY A 181 -3.91 -10.04 -38.51
N GLY A 182 -3.00 -10.87 -38.00
CA GLY A 182 -1.88 -10.40 -37.19
C GLY A 182 -0.78 -9.77 -38.06
N TYR A 183 -0.14 -8.70 -37.59
CA TYR A 183 1.03 -8.14 -38.25
C TYR A 183 2.05 -7.55 -37.29
N LEU A 184 3.30 -7.51 -37.74
CA LEU A 184 4.40 -6.81 -37.11
C LEU A 184 4.80 -5.64 -38.00
N ARG A 185 4.89 -4.44 -37.39
CA ARG A 185 5.41 -3.24 -38.08
C ARG A 185 6.50 -2.59 -37.23
N THR A 186 7.58 -2.17 -37.87
CA THR A 186 8.59 -1.33 -37.26
C THR A 186 8.65 0.02 -37.95
N ASN A 187 8.95 1.07 -37.19
CA ASN A 187 9.07 2.43 -37.70
C ASN A 187 10.43 3.02 -37.27
N ASN A 188 10.94 3.96 -38.09
CA ASN A 188 12.07 4.78 -37.66
C ASN A 188 11.66 5.88 -36.67
N LYS A 189 12.62 6.71 -36.24
CA LYS A 189 12.38 7.80 -35.26
C LYS A 189 11.40 8.89 -35.73
N PHE A 190 11.04 8.92 -36.99
CA PHE A 190 10.09 9.85 -37.61
C PHE A 190 8.72 9.20 -37.86
N GLU A 191 8.46 8.01 -37.32
CA GLU A 191 7.26 7.18 -37.55
C GLU A 191 7.08 6.69 -38.98
N THR A 192 8.14 6.75 -39.81
CA THR A 192 8.13 6.16 -41.15
C THR A 192 8.34 4.65 -41.03
N GLU A 193 7.46 3.87 -41.65
CA GLU A 193 7.55 2.40 -41.66
C GLU A 193 8.90 1.96 -42.28
N THR A 194 9.57 1.02 -41.62
CA THR A 194 10.84 0.42 -42.05
C THR A 194 10.72 -1.06 -42.33
N SER A 195 9.76 -1.75 -41.75
CA SER A 195 9.42 -3.12 -42.09
C SER A 195 7.96 -3.43 -41.73
N PHE A 196 7.39 -4.36 -42.51
CA PHE A 196 6.05 -4.88 -42.32
C PHE A 196 6.07 -6.41 -42.56
N LEU A 197 5.43 -7.17 -41.70
CA LEU A 197 5.20 -8.59 -41.85
C LEU A 197 3.76 -8.87 -41.40
N GLY A 198 2.91 -9.38 -42.29
CA GLY A 198 1.51 -9.71 -42.04
C GLY A 198 0.88 -10.40 -43.23
#